data_2f7dba4e8d4e1baaf3c29a00797aa3db
#
_entry.id   2f7dba4e8d4e1baaf3c29a00797aa3db
#
_cell.length_a   1.000
_cell.length_b   1.000
_cell.length_c   1.000
_cell.angle_alpha   90.00
_cell.angle_beta   90.00
_cell.angle_gamma   90.00
#
_symmetry.space_group_name_H-M   'P 1'
#
loop_
_entity.id
_entity.type
_entity.pdbx_description
1 polymer ?
#
loop_
_entity_poly.entity_id
_entity_poly.type
_entity_poly.pdbx_seq_one_letter_code
_entity_poly.pdbx_strand_id
1 'polypeptide(L)'
;MSPVIAKIEKKARNGWDDPRLVKECLEGNEEAWSLLIDKYKALIYSIPVKYGLPSHEAADVFQSTCMELLKRLPELREPRALPKWLMQVAHHQCYRVKHQAQRLVSRDAEPDLPEPAMPAIAETLMQQTQEEQMLREAMGTLTPQCRKLVELLFFETPPRPYAEVAAELGLALGSIGFTRQKCIERLRRNLDELGFHG
;
A
#
# COMPACT_ATOMS: atom_id res chain seq x y z
N MET A 1 17.78 21.83 16.43
CA MET A 1 17.38 21.71 15.02
C MET A 1 15.99 22.33 14.87
N SER A 2 15.80 23.25 13.92
CA SER A 2 14.51 23.94 13.76
C SER A 2 13.43 22.97 13.25
N PRO A 3 12.19 22.98 13.80
CA PRO A 3 11.10 22.10 13.36
C PRO A 3 10.75 22.29 11.87
N VAL A 4 11.10 23.42 11.28
CA VAL A 4 10.90 23.70 9.85
C VAL A 4 11.90 22.91 9.00
N ILE A 5 13.15 22.79 9.42
CA ILE A 5 14.20 22.02 8.72
C ILE A 5 13.85 20.53 8.76
N ALA A 6 13.44 20.00 9.91
CA ALA A 6 13.00 18.61 10.06
C ALA A 6 11.79 18.28 9.17
N LYS A 7 10.86 19.23 8.98
CA LYS A 7 9.68 19.07 8.12
C LYS A 7 10.04 19.10 6.62
N ILE A 8 11.02 19.91 6.23
CA ILE A 8 11.53 19.99 4.86
C ILE A 8 12.32 18.73 4.52
N GLU A 9 13.18 18.26 5.43
CA GLU A 9 13.94 17.02 5.27
C GLU A 9 13.02 15.78 5.21
N LYS A 10 12.00 15.69 6.06
CA LYS A 10 10.98 14.64 6.01
C LYS A 10 10.21 14.65 4.69
N LYS A 11 9.90 15.83 4.13
CA LYS A 11 9.24 15.97 2.83
C LYS A 11 10.14 15.57 1.67
N ALA A 12 11.44 15.84 1.73
CA ALA A 12 12.41 15.43 0.72
C ALA A 12 12.65 13.91 0.74
N ARG A 13 12.61 13.27 1.93
CA ARG A 13 12.81 11.84 2.13
C ARG A 13 11.54 11.01 1.81
N ASN A 14 10.34 11.60 1.87
CA ASN A 14 9.10 10.96 1.41
C ASN A 14 9.10 10.62 -0.11
N GLY A 15 10.09 11.11 -0.86
CA GLY A 15 10.29 10.79 -2.27
C GLY A 15 11.35 9.70 -2.52
N TRP A 16 11.86 9.02 -1.49
CA TRP A 16 12.81 7.93 -1.70
C TRP A 16 12.10 6.72 -2.31
N ASP A 17 12.71 6.19 -3.37
CA ASP A 17 12.30 4.92 -3.98
C ASP A 17 12.70 3.72 -3.11
N ASP A 18 12.17 2.54 -3.43
CA ASP A 18 12.42 1.33 -2.64
C ASP A 18 13.90 0.95 -2.60
N PRO A 19 14.66 1.00 -3.70
CA PRO A 19 16.09 0.73 -3.66
C PRO A 19 16.85 1.58 -2.65
N ARG A 20 16.54 2.87 -2.59
CA ARG A 20 17.17 3.78 -1.63
C ARG A 20 16.70 3.53 -0.21
N LEU A 21 15.40 3.35 0.01
CA LEU A 21 14.87 3.03 1.35
C LEU A 21 15.47 1.75 1.90
N VAL A 22 15.51 0.69 1.10
CA VAL A 22 16.09 -0.60 1.50
C VAL A 22 17.57 -0.44 1.83
N LYS A 23 18.34 0.25 1.00
CA LYS A 23 19.76 0.50 1.25
C LYS A 23 19.99 1.21 2.58
N GLU A 24 19.30 2.32 2.82
CA GLU A 24 19.41 3.11 4.04
C GLU A 24 18.98 2.32 5.29
N CYS A 25 17.93 1.48 5.18
CA CYS A 25 17.53 0.59 6.26
C CYS A 25 18.64 -0.42 6.62
N LEU A 26 19.30 -1.00 5.61
CA LEU A 26 20.41 -1.94 5.81
C LEU A 26 21.66 -1.28 6.41
N GLU A 27 21.85 0.02 6.19
CA GLU A 27 22.90 0.84 6.80
C GLU A 27 22.55 1.28 8.25
N GLY A 28 21.40 0.84 8.78
CA GLY A 28 20.99 1.13 10.17
C GLY A 28 20.29 2.48 10.36
N ASN A 29 19.82 3.11 9.30
CA ASN A 29 19.12 4.39 9.38
C ASN A 29 17.69 4.20 9.92
N GLU A 30 17.45 4.57 11.19
CA GLU A 30 16.14 4.45 11.85
C GLU A 30 15.04 5.27 11.16
N GLU A 31 15.40 6.43 10.59
CA GLU A 31 14.43 7.25 9.87
C GLU A 31 14.00 6.58 8.56
N ALA A 32 14.92 5.89 7.87
CA ALA A 32 14.57 5.10 6.68
C ALA A 32 13.60 3.98 7.01
N TRP A 33 13.77 3.30 8.15
CA TRP A 33 12.81 2.32 8.65
C TRP A 33 11.44 2.92 8.90
N SER A 34 11.37 4.08 9.55
CA SER A 34 10.12 4.80 9.79
C SER A 34 9.40 5.15 8.48
N LEU A 35 10.16 5.65 7.49
CA LEU A 35 9.63 5.98 6.17
C LEU A 35 9.16 4.75 5.40
N LEU A 36 9.89 3.64 5.48
CA LEU A 36 9.53 2.38 4.84
C LEU A 36 8.22 1.82 5.41
N ILE A 37 8.09 1.78 6.73
CA ILE A 37 6.86 1.35 7.39
C ILE A 37 5.71 2.31 7.07
N ASP A 38 5.92 3.63 7.13
CA ASP A 38 4.90 4.61 6.77
C ASP A 38 4.40 4.46 5.33
N LYS A 39 5.31 4.15 4.41
CA LYS A 39 4.99 3.89 2.99
C LYS A 39 4.07 2.68 2.83
N TYR A 40 4.35 1.59 3.55
CA TYR A 40 3.69 0.30 3.33
C TYR A 40 2.64 -0.10 4.39
N LYS A 41 2.49 0.66 5.48
CA LYS A 41 1.52 0.33 6.55
C LYS A 41 0.10 0.14 6.03
N ALA A 42 -0.36 0.98 5.11
CA ALA A 42 -1.70 0.88 4.54
C ALA A 42 -1.86 -0.39 3.68
N LEU A 43 -0.82 -0.77 2.93
CA LEU A 43 -0.79 -2.02 2.18
C LEU A 43 -0.88 -3.21 3.11
N ILE A 44 0.04 -3.31 4.09
CA ILE A 44 0.11 -4.44 5.01
C ILE A 44 -1.19 -4.59 5.80
N TYR A 45 -1.77 -3.48 6.30
CA TYR A 45 -2.98 -3.52 7.11
C TYR A 45 -4.25 -3.80 6.30
N SER A 46 -4.29 -3.45 5.01
CA SER A 46 -5.45 -3.73 4.15
C SER A 46 -5.70 -5.21 3.95
N ILE A 47 -4.65 -6.03 4.03
CA ILE A 47 -4.75 -7.47 3.76
C ILE A 47 -5.56 -8.20 4.84
N PRO A 48 -5.21 -8.14 6.15
CA PRO A 48 -6.01 -8.79 7.17
C PRO A 48 -7.46 -8.27 7.23
N VAL A 49 -7.70 -6.99 6.91
CA VAL A 49 -9.05 -6.44 6.79
C VAL A 49 -9.84 -7.15 5.68
N LYS A 50 -9.24 -7.36 4.51
CA LYS A 50 -9.85 -8.12 3.40
C LYS A 50 -10.12 -9.59 3.76
N TYR A 51 -9.29 -10.17 4.62
CA TYR A 51 -9.54 -11.51 5.19
C TYR A 51 -10.68 -11.53 6.23
N GLY A 52 -11.21 -10.36 6.62
CA GLY A 52 -12.24 -10.24 7.65
C GLY A 52 -11.71 -10.58 9.05
N LEU A 53 -10.42 -10.38 9.30
CA LEU A 53 -9.85 -10.59 10.63
C LEU A 53 -10.27 -9.45 11.58
N PRO A 54 -10.57 -9.75 12.85
CA PRO A 54 -10.84 -8.72 13.85
C PRO A 54 -9.60 -7.84 14.08
N SER A 55 -9.81 -6.64 14.60
CA SER A 55 -8.76 -5.60 14.69
C SER A 55 -7.51 -6.05 15.46
N HIS A 56 -7.64 -6.87 16.50
CA HIS A 56 -6.51 -7.37 17.27
C HIS A 56 -5.68 -8.37 16.44
N GLU A 57 -6.31 -9.31 15.72
CA GLU A 57 -5.62 -10.25 14.84
C GLU A 57 -4.98 -9.51 13.64
N ALA A 58 -5.65 -8.49 13.13
CA ALA A 58 -5.08 -7.64 12.08
C ALA A 58 -3.82 -6.89 12.55
N ALA A 59 -3.80 -6.43 13.80
CA ALA A 59 -2.62 -5.81 14.41
C ALA A 59 -1.48 -6.83 14.58
N ASP A 60 -1.79 -8.05 14.99
CA ASP A 60 -0.81 -9.14 15.14
C ASP A 60 -0.19 -9.53 13.78
N VAL A 61 -1.01 -9.63 12.74
CA VAL A 61 -0.53 -9.86 11.36
C VAL A 61 0.38 -8.73 10.90
N PHE A 62 0.00 -7.47 11.15
CA PHE A 62 0.82 -6.32 10.82
C PHE A 62 2.18 -6.39 11.53
N GLN A 63 2.18 -6.61 12.84
CA GLN A 63 3.40 -6.71 13.64
C GLN A 63 4.28 -7.88 13.17
N SER A 64 3.70 -9.05 12.93
CA SER A 64 4.43 -10.22 12.44
C SER A 64 5.05 -9.98 11.07
N THR A 65 4.35 -9.28 10.18
CA THR A 65 4.87 -8.89 8.85
C THR A 65 6.05 -7.92 9.00
N CYS A 66 5.96 -6.93 9.89
CA CYS A 66 7.06 -6.00 10.16
C CYS A 66 8.28 -6.71 10.75
N MET A 67 8.06 -7.68 11.65
CA MET A 67 9.15 -8.49 12.22
C MET A 67 9.83 -9.37 11.17
N GLU A 68 9.05 -9.93 10.25
CA GLU A 68 9.60 -10.73 9.13
C GLU A 68 10.38 -9.83 8.16
N LEU A 69 9.87 -8.60 7.89
CA LEU A 69 10.59 -7.61 7.09
C LEU A 69 11.95 -7.29 7.71
N LEU A 70 12.00 -7.01 9.02
CA LEU A 70 13.25 -6.70 9.72
C LEU A 70 14.28 -7.84 9.58
N LYS A 71 13.83 -9.09 9.68
CA LYS A 71 14.71 -10.27 9.60
C LYS A 71 15.20 -10.52 8.18
N ARG A 72 14.33 -10.36 7.16
CA ARG A 72 14.60 -10.81 5.80
C ARG A 72 14.94 -9.70 4.82
N LEU A 73 14.89 -8.43 5.23
CA LEU A 73 15.29 -7.32 4.36
C LEU A 73 16.72 -7.50 3.78
N PRO A 74 17.71 -8.01 4.54
CA PRO A 74 19.04 -8.27 4.00
C PRO A 74 19.09 -9.35 2.89
N GLU A 75 18.11 -10.24 2.83
CA GLU A 75 17.99 -11.31 1.84
C GLU A 75 17.29 -10.87 0.55
N LEU A 76 16.69 -9.68 0.56
CA LEU A 76 15.91 -9.16 -0.56
C LEU A 76 16.82 -8.76 -1.72
N ARG A 77 16.87 -9.60 -2.77
CA ARG A 77 17.73 -9.39 -3.93
C ARG A 77 17.29 -8.24 -4.82
N GLU A 78 15.99 -8.02 -4.93
CA GLU A 78 15.39 -6.99 -5.78
C GLU A 78 14.51 -6.05 -4.92
N PRO A 79 15.01 -4.87 -4.55
CA PRO A 79 14.26 -3.93 -3.71
C PRO A 79 12.91 -3.50 -4.30
N ARG A 80 12.78 -3.49 -5.63
CA ARG A 80 11.50 -3.16 -6.29
C ARG A 80 10.44 -4.24 -6.11
N ALA A 81 10.83 -5.46 -5.75
CA ALA A 81 9.91 -6.54 -5.43
C ALA A 81 9.35 -6.46 -4.00
N LEU A 82 9.80 -5.48 -3.19
CA LEU A 82 9.39 -5.32 -1.79
C LEU A 82 7.86 -5.27 -1.59
N PRO A 83 7.08 -4.51 -2.36
CA PRO A 83 5.61 -4.49 -2.18
C PRO A 83 5.00 -5.88 -2.37
N LYS A 84 5.41 -6.60 -3.42
CA LYS A 84 4.94 -7.96 -3.69
C LYS A 84 5.32 -8.93 -2.57
N TRP A 85 6.54 -8.83 -2.09
CA TRP A 85 7.03 -9.66 -0.99
C TRP A 85 6.24 -9.39 0.31
N LEU A 86 5.99 -8.12 0.66
CA LEU A 86 5.16 -7.74 1.81
C LEU A 86 3.74 -8.30 1.71
N MET A 87 3.14 -8.22 0.52
CA MET A 87 1.83 -8.82 0.27
C MET A 87 1.85 -10.32 0.52
N GLN A 88 2.82 -11.05 -0.04
CA GLN A 88 2.94 -12.50 0.15
C GLN A 88 3.07 -12.88 1.63
N VAL A 89 3.92 -12.18 2.37
CA VAL A 89 4.10 -12.43 3.81
C VAL A 89 2.81 -12.17 4.57
N ALA A 90 2.16 -11.03 4.35
CA ALA A 90 0.92 -10.68 5.05
C ALA A 90 -0.24 -11.66 4.73
N HIS A 91 -0.39 -12.06 3.46
CA HIS A 91 -1.36 -13.09 3.05
C HIS A 91 -1.10 -14.43 3.75
N HIS A 92 0.16 -14.86 3.80
CA HIS A 92 0.54 -16.09 4.48
C HIS A 92 0.23 -16.04 5.98
N GLN A 93 0.51 -14.92 6.66
CA GLN A 93 0.16 -14.74 8.07
C GLN A 93 -1.36 -14.78 8.28
N CYS A 94 -2.15 -14.11 7.45
CA CYS A 94 -3.61 -14.15 7.53
C CYS A 94 -4.15 -15.57 7.36
N TYR A 95 -3.60 -16.30 6.40
CA TYR A 95 -3.98 -17.69 6.16
C TYR A 95 -3.72 -18.56 7.39
N ARG A 96 -2.53 -18.43 8.00
CA ARG A 96 -2.19 -19.15 9.24
C ARG A 96 -3.16 -18.85 10.37
N VAL A 97 -3.49 -17.58 10.61
CA VAL A 97 -4.44 -17.17 11.65
C VAL A 97 -5.80 -17.83 11.43
N LYS A 98 -6.35 -17.76 10.21
CA LYS A 98 -7.63 -18.41 9.88
C LYS A 98 -7.61 -19.93 10.05
N HIS A 99 -6.54 -20.59 9.63
CA HIS A 99 -6.41 -22.04 9.78
C HIS A 99 -6.27 -22.47 11.23
N GLN A 100 -5.55 -21.71 12.06
CA GLN A 100 -5.47 -22.00 13.50
C GLN A 100 -6.83 -21.87 14.17
N ALA A 101 -7.61 -20.84 13.83
CA ALA A 101 -8.97 -20.68 14.36
C ALA A 101 -9.89 -21.84 13.93
N GLN A 102 -9.80 -22.30 12.68
CA GLN A 102 -10.57 -23.46 12.21
C GLN A 102 -10.17 -24.78 12.88
N ARG A 103 -8.88 -25.00 13.13
CA ARG A 103 -8.38 -26.18 13.84
C ARG A 103 -8.84 -26.24 15.29
N LEU A 104 -8.95 -25.09 15.97
CA LEU A 104 -9.47 -25.02 17.33
C LEU A 104 -10.95 -25.38 17.41
N VAL A 105 -11.70 -25.17 16.33
CA VAL A 105 -13.14 -25.53 16.23
C VAL A 105 -13.32 -26.99 15.80
N SER A 106 -12.41 -27.55 15.01
CA SER A 106 -12.46 -28.94 14.50
C SER A 106 -11.46 -29.80 15.29
N ARG A 107 -11.93 -30.50 16.32
CA ARG A 107 -11.11 -31.36 17.19
C ARG A 107 -10.46 -32.57 16.51
N ASP A 108 -10.74 -32.83 15.23
CA ASP A 108 -10.38 -34.08 14.53
C ASP A 108 -9.48 -33.86 13.28
N ALA A 109 -8.76 -32.75 13.16
CA ALA A 109 -7.85 -32.56 12.04
C ALA A 109 -6.44 -33.05 12.35
N GLU A 110 -5.95 -34.05 11.60
CA GLU A 110 -4.59 -34.59 11.67
C GLU A 110 -3.50 -33.53 11.53
N PRO A 111 -2.34 -33.69 12.24
CA PRO A 111 -1.34 -32.63 12.38
C PRO A 111 -0.39 -32.43 11.19
N ASP A 112 -0.50 -33.19 10.11
CA ASP A 112 0.61 -33.28 9.13
C ASP A 112 0.15 -33.22 7.67
N LEU A 113 -0.53 -32.12 7.29
CA LEU A 113 -0.76 -31.84 5.88
C LEU A 113 0.31 -30.84 5.40
N PRO A 114 0.95 -31.07 4.23
CA PRO A 114 1.85 -30.11 3.61
C PRO A 114 1.12 -28.76 3.46
N GLU A 115 1.89 -27.69 3.57
CA GLU A 115 1.35 -26.31 3.47
C GLU A 115 0.43 -26.22 2.24
N PRO A 116 -0.89 -26.06 2.43
CA PRO A 116 -1.81 -26.18 1.29
C PRO A 116 -1.54 -25.03 0.33
N ALA A 117 -1.55 -25.34 -0.97
CA ALA A 117 -1.53 -24.34 -2.02
C ALA A 117 -2.54 -23.23 -1.70
N MET A 118 -2.13 -21.99 -1.87
CA MET A 118 -2.98 -20.82 -1.55
C MET A 118 -4.37 -21.01 -2.19
N PRO A 119 -5.47 -20.91 -1.40
CA PRO A 119 -6.82 -21.08 -1.96
C PRO A 119 -7.08 -20.04 -3.05
N ALA A 120 -7.90 -20.36 -4.05
CA ALA A 120 -8.29 -19.44 -5.13
C ALA A 120 -8.78 -18.05 -4.61
N ILE A 121 -9.42 -18.04 -3.44
CA ILE A 121 -9.81 -16.80 -2.75
C ILE A 121 -8.60 -15.94 -2.39
N ALA A 122 -7.50 -16.54 -1.95
CA ALA A 122 -6.29 -15.81 -1.59
C ALA A 122 -5.59 -15.22 -2.83
N GLU A 123 -5.62 -15.91 -3.96
CA GLU A 123 -5.11 -15.38 -5.24
C GLU A 123 -5.90 -14.15 -5.68
N THR A 124 -7.23 -14.22 -5.62
CA THR A 124 -8.12 -13.08 -5.96
C THR A 124 -7.85 -11.89 -5.03
N LEU A 125 -7.74 -12.12 -3.73
CA LEU A 125 -7.44 -11.06 -2.76
C LEU A 125 -6.04 -10.46 -2.99
N MET A 126 -5.07 -11.29 -3.35
CA MET A 126 -3.71 -10.85 -3.66
C MET A 126 -3.70 -9.98 -4.92
N GLN A 127 -4.40 -10.37 -5.98
CA GLN A 127 -4.53 -9.57 -7.19
C GLN A 127 -5.19 -8.21 -6.90
N GLN A 128 -6.32 -8.18 -6.20
CA GLN A 128 -6.99 -6.94 -5.80
C GLN A 128 -6.07 -6.04 -4.98
N THR A 129 -5.31 -6.62 -4.06
CA THR A 129 -4.37 -5.86 -3.23
C THR A 129 -3.23 -5.28 -4.07
N GLN A 130 -2.75 -6.02 -5.06
CA GLN A 130 -1.73 -5.55 -5.99
C GLN A 130 -2.24 -4.38 -6.84
N GLU A 131 -3.44 -4.48 -7.41
CA GLU A 131 -4.08 -3.43 -8.20
C GLU A 131 -4.26 -2.13 -7.37
N GLU A 132 -4.76 -2.25 -6.14
CA GLU A 132 -4.88 -1.11 -5.23
C GLU A 132 -3.54 -0.47 -4.87
N GLN A 133 -2.49 -1.29 -4.70
CA GLN A 133 -1.15 -0.77 -4.43
C GLN A 133 -0.58 -0.04 -5.63
N MET A 134 -0.74 -0.59 -6.85
CA MET A 134 -0.33 0.08 -8.08
C MET A 134 -1.06 1.42 -8.25
N LEU A 135 -2.37 1.47 -7.99
CA LEU A 135 -3.12 2.72 -8.00
C LEU A 135 -2.58 3.72 -6.96
N ARG A 136 -2.28 3.27 -5.75
CA ARG A 136 -1.71 4.12 -4.69
C ARG A 136 -0.34 4.70 -5.08
N GLU A 137 0.51 3.90 -5.70
CA GLU A 137 1.81 4.32 -6.19
C GLU A 137 1.67 5.32 -7.34
N ALA A 138 0.83 5.02 -8.33
CA ALA A 138 0.55 5.92 -9.45
C ALA A 138 -0.03 7.27 -9.00
N MET A 139 -0.93 7.25 -8.02
CA MET A 139 -1.46 8.46 -7.37
C MET A 139 -0.35 9.23 -6.65
N GLY A 140 0.58 8.51 -6.02
CA GLY A 140 1.73 9.08 -5.31
C GLY A 140 2.66 9.92 -6.22
N THR A 141 2.78 9.57 -7.48
CA THR A 141 3.62 10.28 -8.47
C THR A 141 2.94 11.46 -9.15
N LEU A 142 1.62 11.64 -8.95
CA LEU A 142 0.90 12.81 -9.46
C LEU A 142 1.36 14.10 -8.76
N THR A 143 1.26 15.23 -9.48
CA THR A 143 1.41 16.55 -8.83
C THR A 143 0.37 16.71 -7.71
N PRO A 144 0.66 17.48 -6.64
CA PRO A 144 -0.27 17.68 -5.53
C PRO A 144 -1.65 18.15 -5.99
N GLN A 145 -1.72 19.04 -6.98
CA GLN A 145 -2.98 19.53 -7.54
C GLN A 145 -3.76 18.44 -8.29
N CYS A 146 -3.08 17.64 -9.12
CA CYS A 146 -3.72 16.51 -9.82
C CYS A 146 -4.21 15.45 -8.85
N ARG A 147 -3.40 15.10 -7.85
CA ARG A 147 -3.78 14.13 -6.82
C ARG A 147 -5.03 14.59 -6.09
N LYS A 148 -5.03 15.84 -5.59
CA LYS A 148 -6.17 16.40 -4.87
C LYS A 148 -7.43 16.47 -5.74
N LEU A 149 -7.28 16.83 -7.03
CA LEU A 149 -8.40 16.83 -7.98
C LEU A 149 -9.00 15.44 -8.16
N VAL A 150 -8.17 14.41 -8.33
CA VAL A 150 -8.63 13.02 -8.48
C VAL A 150 -9.29 12.53 -7.19
N GLU A 151 -8.71 12.83 -6.02
CA GLU A 151 -9.29 12.48 -4.71
C GLU A 151 -10.69 13.09 -4.54
N LEU A 152 -10.85 14.39 -4.77
CA LEU A 152 -12.12 15.09 -4.60
C LEU A 152 -13.20 14.63 -5.59
N LEU A 153 -12.83 14.21 -6.80
CA LEU A 153 -13.80 13.84 -7.83
C LEU A 153 -14.20 12.36 -7.80
N PHE A 154 -13.33 11.47 -7.30
CA PHE A 154 -13.53 10.03 -7.46
C PHE A 154 -13.53 9.23 -6.14
N PHE A 155 -12.96 9.77 -5.07
CA PHE A 155 -12.85 9.04 -3.79
C PHE A 155 -13.74 9.59 -2.69
N GLU A 156 -14.36 10.77 -2.87
CA GLU A 156 -15.33 11.30 -1.92
C GLU A 156 -16.76 10.78 -2.19
N THR A 157 -17.48 10.46 -1.14
CA THR A 157 -18.87 10.02 -1.20
C THR A 157 -19.72 10.85 -0.24
N PRO A 158 -20.74 11.58 -0.73
CA PRO A 158 -21.16 11.68 -2.14
C PRO A 158 -20.18 12.47 -3.01
N PRO A 159 -20.17 12.27 -4.36
CA PRO A 159 -19.31 13.01 -5.26
C PRO A 159 -19.54 14.52 -5.16
N ARG A 160 -18.47 15.32 -5.09
CA ARG A 160 -18.56 16.76 -4.97
C ARG A 160 -18.86 17.45 -6.30
N PRO A 161 -19.71 18.50 -6.30
CA PRO A 161 -19.95 19.29 -7.49
C PRO A 161 -18.68 19.95 -8.03
N TYR A 162 -18.53 20.03 -9.35
CA TYR A 162 -17.37 20.65 -10.00
C TYR A 162 -17.10 22.09 -9.55
N ALA A 163 -18.16 22.85 -9.25
CA ALA A 163 -18.01 24.23 -8.77
C ALA A 163 -17.27 24.32 -7.43
N GLU A 164 -17.55 23.39 -6.52
CA GLU A 164 -16.89 23.33 -5.21
C GLU A 164 -15.45 22.89 -5.34
N VAL A 165 -15.20 21.85 -6.16
CA VAL A 165 -13.85 21.35 -6.42
C VAL A 165 -12.99 22.43 -7.11
N ALA A 166 -13.56 23.17 -8.07
CA ALA A 166 -12.88 24.26 -8.73
C ALA A 166 -12.49 25.38 -7.75
N ALA A 167 -13.42 25.76 -6.87
CA ALA A 167 -13.19 26.78 -5.84
C ALA A 167 -12.09 26.35 -4.86
N GLU A 168 -12.12 25.10 -4.37
CA GLU A 168 -11.11 24.57 -3.45
C GLU A 168 -9.71 24.52 -4.06
N LEU A 169 -9.61 24.20 -5.35
CA LEU A 169 -8.33 24.08 -6.07
C LEU A 169 -7.86 25.39 -6.71
N GLY A 170 -8.61 26.47 -6.60
CA GLY A 170 -8.32 27.77 -7.25
C GLY A 170 -8.36 27.70 -8.76
N LEU A 171 -9.21 26.84 -9.34
CA LEU A 171 -9.39 26.63 -10.76
C LEU A 171 -10.62 27.39 -11.29
N ALA A 172 -10.55 27.86 -12.54
CA ALA A 172 -11.75 28.35 -13.21
C ALA A 172 -12.71 27.17 -13.49
N LEU A 173 -14.01 27.35 -13.24
CA LEU A 173 -15.01 26.29 -13.45
C LEU A 173 -14.97 25.70 -14.85
N GLY A 174 -14.76 26.53 -15.87
CA GLY A 174 -14.67 26.08 -17.27
C GLY A 174 -13.40 25.27 -17.59
N SER A 175 -12.36 25.32 -16.74
CA SER A 175 -11.10 24.61 -16.95
C SER A 175 -11.02 23.25 -16.23
N ILE A 176 -11.95 22.98 -15.30
CA ILE A 176 -11.89 21.79 -14.46
C ILE A 176 -11.97 20.49 -15.28
N GLY A 177 -12.81 20.46 -16.32
CA GLY A 177 -12.95 19.29 -17.21
C GLY A 177 -11.65 18.97 -17.95
N PHE A 178 -10.98 19.97 -18.50
CA PHE A 178 -9.71 19.82 -19.18
C PHE A 178 -8.60 19.41 -18.20
N THR A 179 -8.54 20.04 -17.02
CA THR A 179 -7.57 19.69 -15.99
C THR A 179 -7.76 18.25 -15.52
N ARG A 180 -9.02 17.82 -15.29
CA ARG A 180 -9.37 16.44 -14.96
C ARG A 180 -8.84 15.47 -16.00
N GLN A 181 -9.12 15.74 -17.28
CA GLN A 181 -8.67 14.88 -18.38
C GLN A 181 -7.14 14.71 -18.35
N LYS A 182 -6.39 15.81 -18.25
CA LYS A 182 -4.93 15.75 -18.15
C LYS A 182 -4.42 14.96 -16.96
N CYS A 183 -5.07 15.11 -15.78
CA CYS A 183 -4.69 14.38 -14.58
C CYS A 183 -4.97 12.88 -14.71
N ILE A 184 -6.10 12.49 -15.33
CA ILE A 184 -6.43 11.09 -15.59
C ILE A 184 -5.50 10.47 -16.64
N GLU A 185 -5.17 11.18 -17.72
CA GLU A 185 -4.19 10.72 -18.71
C GLU A 185 -2.79 10.50 -18.09
N ARG A 186 -2.39 11.37 -17.16
CA ARG A 186 -1.13 11.20 -16.42
C ARG A 186 -1.20 9.99 -15.48
N LEU A 187 -2.30 9.82 -14.75
CA LEU A 187 -2.52 8.67 -13.89
C LEU A 187 -2.46 7.35 -14.69
N ARG A 188 -3.13 7.32 -15.84
CA ARG A 188 -3.11 6.15 -16.75
C ARG A 188 -1.67 5.79 -17.16
N ARG A 189 -0.90 6.76 -17.63
CA ARG A 189 0.51 6.52 -18.00
C ARG A 189 1.34 5.98 -16.83
N ASN A 190 1.16 6.55 -15.63
CA ASN A 190 1.86 6.06 -14.45
C ASN A 190 1.46 4.62 -14.10
N LEU A 191 0.19 4.24 -14.29
CA LEU A 191 -0.30 2.87 -14.12
C LEU A 191 0.30 1.92 -15.17
N ASP A 192 0.35 2.34 -16.44
CA ASP A 192 0.96 1.56 -17.52
C ASP A 192 2.45 1.29 -17.24
N GLU A 193 3.20 2.30 -16.73
CA GLU A 193 4.60 2.15 -16.32
C GLU A 193 4.79 1.17 -15.15
N LEU A 194 3.78 0.99 -14.30
CA LEU A 194 3.75 -0.01 -13.23
C LEU A 194 3.29 -1.39 -13.71
N GLY A 195 2.92 -1.53 -14.99
CA GLY A 195 2.46 -2.79 -15.58
C GLY A 195 0.98 -3.10 -15.32
N PHE A 196 0.18 -2.09 -15.02
CA PHE A 196 -1.27 -2.24 -14.93
C PHE A 196 -1.87 -2.19 -16.34
N HIS A 197 -2.32 -3.34 -16.83
CA HIS A 197 -3.02 -3.47 -18.10
C HIS A 197 -4.49 -3.76 -17.81
N GLY A 198 -5.31 -2.69 -17.74
CA GLY A 198 -6.75 -2.77 -17.53
C GLY A 198 -7.52 -3.01 -18.82
#